data_c872ecd28919dd5a5e0b7f818ba973d8
#
_entry.id   c872ecd28919dd5a5e0b7f818ba973d8
#
_cell.length_a   1.000
_cell.length_b   1.000
_cell.length_c   1.000
_cell.angle_alpha   90.00
_cell.angle_beta   90.00
_cell.angle_gamma   90.00
#
_symmetry.space_group_name_H-M   'P 1'
#
loop_
_entity.id
_entity.type
_entity.pdbx_description
1 polymer ?
#
loop_
_entity_poly.entity_id
_entity_poly.type
_entity_poly.pdbx_seq_one_letter_code
_entity_poly.pdbx_strand_id
1 'polypeptide(L)'
;HFCDVARIMYILALEEQSDLEQDVIYATALLHDIGRVIEYKDGTPHDKASQDMAKIILTDIGYKADEIQLIIDAIGSHRKKEEPEHTLASYLYRADDLSRNCFACAMTKECYWDETRKNHTLTL
;
A
#
# COMPACT_ATOMS: atom_id res chain seq x y z
N HIS A 1 10.76 -2.15 -0.49
CA HIS A 1 9.40 -2.04 -1.04
C HIS A 1 8.50 -1.16 -0.17
N PHE A 2 8.26 -1.50 1.10
CA PHE A 2 7.34 -0.72 1.97
C PHE A 2 7.74 0.74 2.11
N CYS A 3 9.04 1.03 2.27
CA CYS A 3 9.52 2.41 2.34
C CYS A 3 9.34 3.17 1.03
N ASP A 4 9.47 2.49 -0.10
CA ASP A 4 9.23 3.10 -1.41
C ASP A 4 7.74 3.39 -1.59
N VAL A 5 6.86 2.46 -1.23
CA VAL A 5 5.42 2.70 -1.23
C VAL A 5 5.07 3.91 -0.36
N ALA A 6 5.63 4.00 0.86
CA ALA A 6 5.37 5.11 1.77
C ALA A 6 5.77 6.47 1.18
N ARG A 7 6.98 6.55 0.60
CA ARG A 7 7.47 7.78 -0.03
C ARG A 7 6.64 8.18 -1.25
N ILE A 8 6.33 7.22 -2.12
CA ILE A 8 5.52 7.46 -3.32
C ILE A 8 4.10 7.89 -2.94
N MET A 9 3.45 7.23 -1.97
CA MET A 9 2.16 7.67 -1.46
C MET A 9 2.20 9.12 -0.99
N TYR A 10 3.22 9.49 -0.24
CA TYR A 10 3.34 10.85 0.30
C TYR A 10 3.61 11.88 -0.80
N ILE A 11 4.44 11.55 -1.79
CA ILE A 11 4.67 12.42 -2.96
C ILE A 11 3.35 12.64 -3.71
N LEU A 12 2.60 11.58 -4.01
CA LEU A 12 1.31 11.69 -4.69
C LEU A 12 0.32 12.55 -3.90
N ALA A 13 0.24 12.34 -2.59
CA ALA A 13 -0.65 13.12 -1.73
C ALA A 13 -0.26 14.61 -1.72
N LEU A 14 1.03 14.93 -1.68
CA LEU A 14 1.52 16.30 -1.73
C LEU A 14 1.23 16.97 -3.09
N GLU A 15 1.51 16.28 -4.19
CA GLU A 15 1.27 16.79 -5.54
C GLU A 15 -0.23 17.06 -5.79
N GLU A 16 -1.09 16.23 -5.24
CA GLU A 16 -2.54 16.36 -5.38
C GLU A 16 -3.18 17.20 -4.25
N GLN A 17 -2.38 17.83 -3.41
CA GLN A 17 -2.82 18.71 -2.32
C GLN A 17 -3.81 18.04 -1.36
N SER A 18 -3.56 16.78 -1.05
CA SER A 18 -4.35 16.00 -0.10
C SER A 18 -4.16 16.52 1.33
N ASP A 19 -5.20 16.46 2.13
CA ASP A 19 -5.18 16.79 3.56
C ASP A 19 -4.85 15.58 4.47
N LEU A 20 -4.50 14.44 3.87
CA LEU A 20 -4.10 13.26 4.63
C LEU A 20 -2.80 13.49 5.40
N GLU A 21 -2.80 13.13 6.67
CA GLU A 21 -1.64 13.27 7.54
C GLU A 21 -0.51 12.30 7.14
N GLN A 22 0.73 12.75 7.23
CA GLN A 22 1.90 11.96 6.85
C GLN A 22 2.00 10.65 7.63
N ASP A 23 1.73 10.66 8.91
CA ASP A 23 1.80 9.46 9.75
C ASP A 23 0.75 8.42 9.37
N VAL A 24 -0.45 8.84 8.97
CA VAL A 24 -1.50 7.96 8.45
C VAL A 24 -1.07 7.33 7.13
N ILE A 25 -0.50 8.11 6.22
CA ILE A 25 0.02 7.63 4.93
C ILE A 25 1.13 6.60 5.15
N TYR A 26 2.10 6.93 5.99
CA TYR A 26 3.24 6.04 6.28
C TYR A 26 2.82 4.75 6.97
N ALA A 27 1.94 4.85 7.97
CA ALA A 27 1.40 3.67 8.64
C ALA A 27 0.69 2.73 7.66
N THR A 28 -0.13 3.28 6.77
CA THR A 28 -0.84 2.50 5.74
C THR A 28 0.15 1.75 4.85
N ALA A 29 1.14 2.45 4.32
CA ALA A 29 2.15 1.86 3.43
C ALA A 29 2.99 0.78 4.11
N LEU A 30 3.41 1.02 5.35
CA LEU A 30 4.27 0.08 6.07
C LEU A 30 3.52 -1.19 6.52
N LEU A 31 2.20 -1.10 6.71
CA LEU A 31 1.39 -2.19 7.24
C LEU A 31 0.58 -2.95 6.19
N HIS A 32 0.49 -2.44 4.95
CA HIS A 32 -0.46 -3.00 3.96
C HIS A 32 -0.24 -4.48 3.63
N ASP A 33 0.98 -4.95 3.66
CA ASP A 33 1.37 -6.32 3.26
C ASP A 33 1.97 -7.15 4.41
N ILE A 34 1.92 -6.68 5.67
CA ILE A 34 2.53 -7.43 6.79
C ILE A 34 1.88 -8.79 7.03
N GLY A 35 0.65 -8.98 6.57
CA GLY A 35 -0.07 -10.24 6.67
C GLY A 35 0.39 -11.34 5.72
N ARG A 36 1.31 -11.07 4.80
CA ARG A 36 1.82 -12.10 3.86
C ARG A 36 2.45 -13.29 4.57
N VAL A 37 3.09 -13.06 5.72
CA VAL A 37 3.66 -14.14 6.53
C VAL A 37 2.56 -15.12 6.99
N ILE A 38 1.39 -14.59 7.34
CA ILE A 38 0.24 -15.42 7.75
C ILE A 38 -0.34 -16.17 6.54
N GLU A 39 -0.45 -15.50 5.39
CA GLU A 39 -0.90 -16.13 4.15
C GLU A 39 -0.03 -17.34 3.78
N TYR A 40 1.30 -17.22 3.89
CA TYR A 40 2.22 -18.33 3.64
C TYR A 40 2.11 -19.47 4.66
N LYS A 41 1.71 -19.17 5.89
CA LYS A 41 1.60 -20.18 6.96
C LYS A 41 0.29 -20.95 6.92
N ASP A 42 -0.84 -20.28 6.74
CA ASP A 42 -2.17 -20.88 6.92
C ASP A 42 -3.17 -20.60 5.79
N GLY A 43 -2.77 -19.83 4.76
CA GLY A 43 -3.61 -19.53 3.61
C GLY A 43 -4.61 -18.39 3.84
N THR A 44 -4.61 -17.72 5.00
CA THR A 44 -5.44 -16.53 5.23
C THR A 44 -5.05 -15.44 4.23
N PRO A 45 -6.01 -14.82 3.49
CA PRO A 45 -5.69 -13.74 2.57
C PRO A 45 -4.89 -12.63 3.27
N HIS A 46 -3.77 -12.21 2.66
CA HIS A 46 -2.83 -11.30 3.34
C HIS A 46 -3.43 -9.91 3.62
N ASP A 47 -4.36 -9.43 2.80
CA ASP A 47 -5.08 -8.19 3.05
C ASP A 47 -5.89 -8.26 4.36
N LYS A 48 -6.60 -9.35 4.60
CA LYS A 48 -7.33 -9.60 5.85
C LYS A 48 -6.38 -9.73 7.03
N ALA A 49 -5.32 -10.53 6.90
CA ALA A 49 -4.32 -10.70 7.94
C ALA A 49 -3.62 -9.36 8.26
N SER A 50 -3.32 -8.56 7.23
CA SER A 50 -2.74 -7.23 7.42
C SER A 50 -3.66 -6.28 8.16
N GLN A 51 -4.97 -6.29 7.86
CA GLN A 51 -5.97 -5.51 8.60
C GLN A 51 -5.98 -5.87 10.09
N ASP A 52 -6.01 -7.14 10.41
CA ASP A 52 -6.05 -7.62 11.81
C ASP A 52 -4.76 -7.23 12.57
N MET A 53 -3.60 -7.44 11.95
CA MET A 53 -2.31 -7.06 12.54
C MET A 53 -2.16 -5.55 12.68
N ALA A 54 -2.55 -4.78 11.67
CA ALA A 54 -2.51 -3.32 11.71
C ALA A 54 -3.37 -2.74 12.83
N LYS A 55 -4.57 -3.29 13.03
CA LYS A 55 -5.45 -2.86 14.13
C LYS A 55 -4.79 -3.02 15.49
N ILE A 56 -4.12 -4.15 15.73
CA ILE A 56 -3.42 -4.41 16.99
C ILE A 56 -2.26 -3.42 17.17
N ILE A 57 -1.42 -3.28 16.15
CA ILE A 57 -0.23 -2.41 16.20
C ILE A 57 -0.63 -0.95 16.41
N LEU A 58 -1.57 -0.44 15.62
CA LEU A 58 -1.98 0.96 15.67
C LEU A 58 -2.69 1.30 16.98
N THR A 59 -3.47 0.38 17.54
CA THR A 59 -4.07 0.54 18.86
C THR A 59 -2.99 0.64 19.95
N ASP A 60 -2.00 -0.22 19.87
CA ASP A 60 -0.90 -0.30 20.85
C ASP A 60 -0.05 0.97 20.88
N ILE A 61 0.24 1.55 19.71
CA ILE A 61 1.06 2.76 19.61
C ILE A 61 0.27 4.06 19.72
N GLY A 62 -1.04 4.00 19.92
CA GLY A 62 -1.84 5.13 20.32
C GLY A 62 -2.48 5.94 19.18
N TYR A 63 -2.67 5.37 18.00
CA TYR A 63 -3.46 6.00 16.94
C TYR A 63 -4.92 6.15 17.37
N LYS A 64 -5.59 7.20 16.87
CA LYS A 64 -7.01 7.44 17.13
C LYS A 64 -7.88 6.41 16.40
N ALA A 65 -9.06 6.13 16.96
CA ALA A 65 -9.97 5.12 16.41
C ALA A 65 -10.39 5.41 14.95
N ASP A 66 -10.62 6.68 14.60
CA ASP A 66 -10.95 7.09 13.23
C ASP A 66 -9.77 6.93 12.27
N GLU A 67 -8.55 7.21 12.71
CA GLU A 67 -7.32 6.97 11.94
C GLU A 67 -7.10 5.48 11.70
N ILE A 68 -7.26 4.65 12.72
CA ILE A 68 -7.14 3.18 12.61
C ILE A 68 -8.15 2.65 11.59
N GLN A 69 -9.41 3.07 11.67
CA GLN A 69 -10.45 2.62 10.74
C GLN A 69 -10.12 3.01 9.30
N LEU A 70 -9.66 4.25 9.08
CA LEU A 70 -9.25 4.73 7.76
C LEU A 70 -8.10 3.88 7.18
N ILE A 71 -7.11 3.57 8.00
CA ILE A 71 -5.95 2.77 7.60
C ILE A 71 -6.34 1.33 7.26
N ILE A 72 -7.10 0.67 8.14
CA ILE A 72 -7.51 -0.72 7.88
C ILE A 72 -8.43 -0.84 6.67
N ASP A 73 -9.32 0.11 6.43
CA ASP A 73 -10.18 0.12 5.24
C ASP A 73 -9.35 0.25 3.96
N ALA A 74 -8.35 1.13 3.96
CA ALA A 74 -7.43 1.28 2.84
C ALA A 74 -6.62 0.00 2.57
N ILE A 75 -6.11 -0.65 3.63
CA ILE A 75 -5.39 -1.92 3.51
C ILE A 75 -6.29 -3.00 2.92
N GLY A 76 -7.54 -3.09 3.35
CA GLY A 76 -8.50 -4.09 2.85
C GLY A 76 -8.88 -3.91 1.40
N SER A 77 -8.78 -2.70 0.85
CA SER A 77 -9.14 -2.40 -0.54
C SER A 77 -7.95 -2.16 -1.47
N HIS A 78 -6.72 -2.29 -1.02
CA HIS A 78 -5.54 -1.89 -1.79
C HIS A 78 -5.35 -2.64 -3.13
N ARG A 79 -6.03 -3.76 -3.34
CA ARG A 79 -6.02 -4.51 -4.61
C ARG A 79 -7.10 -4.07 -5.59
N LYS A 80 -8.04 -3.23 -5.16
CA LYS A 80 -9.16 -2.79 -5.98
C LYS A 80 -8.77 -1.55 -6.78
N LYS A 81 -8.78 -1.68 -8.10
CA LYS A 81 -8.52 -0.56 -9.01
C LYS A 81 -9.61 0.53 -8.99
N GLU A 82 -10.80 0.17 -8.52
CA GLU A 82 -12.00 1.00 -8.62
C GLU A 82 -12.25 1.91 -7.40
N GLU A 83 -11.23 2.10 -6.55
CA GLU A 83 -11.36 3.03 -5.43
C GLU A 83 -11.49 4.49 -5.93
N PRO A 84 -12.30 5.32 -5.26
CA PRO A 84 -12.40 6.74 -5.61
C PRO A 84 -11.02 7.41 -5.59
N GLU A 85 -10.77 8.28 -6.56
CA GLU A 85 -9.52 9.04 -6.63
C GLU A 85 -9.32 9.92 -5.39
N HIS A 86 -8.06 10.25 -5.08
CA HIS A 86 -7.66 11.08 -3.94
C HIS A 86 -7.99 10.49 -2.56
N THR A 87 -8.29 9.18 -2.48
CA THR A 87 -8.46 8.47 -1.22
C THR A 87 -7.17 7.79 -0.79
N LEU A 88 -7.04 7.48 0.51
CA LEU A 88 -5.90 6.74 1.04
C LEU A 88 -5.70 5.38 0.33
N ALA A 89 -6.81 4.68 0.05
CA ALA A 89 -6.78 3.43 -0.71
C ALA A 89 -6.28 3.60 -2.14
N SER A 90 -6.71 4.66 -2.82
CA SER A 90 -6.26 5.00 -4.18
C SER A 90 -4.76 5.31 -4.21
N TYR A 91 -4.27 6.08 -3.26
CA TYR A 91 -2.83 6.37 -3.15
C TYR A 91 -2.02 5.11 -2.89
N LEU A 92 -2.50 4.23 -2.02
CA LEU A 92 -1.83 2.96 -1.72
C LEU A 92 -1.75 2.08 -2.97
N TYR A 93 -2.86 1.91 -3.70
CA TYR A 93 -2.89 1.13 -4.93
C TYR A 93 -1.88 1.65 -5.97
N ARG A 94 -1.90 2.95 -6.22
CA ARG A 94 -0.99 3.60 -7.19
C ARG A 94 0.47 3.49 -6.76
N ALA A 95 0.74 3.72 -5.49
CA ALA A 95 2.09 3.67 -4.95
C ALA A 95 2.67 2.25 -4.95
N ASP A 96 1.87 1.24 -4.64
CA ASP A 96 2.31 -0.16 -4.69
C ASP A 96 2.75 -0.54 -6.12
N ASP A 97 1.95 -0.18 -7.12
CA ASP A 97 2.32 -0.42 -8.52
C ASP A 97 3.56 0.40 -8.94
N LEU A 98 3.63 1.68 -8.62
CA LEU A 98 4.75 2.57 -8.98
C LEU A 98 6.07 2.20 -8.28
N SER A 99 6.01 1.57 -7.11
CA SER A 99 7.20 1.13 -6.37
C SER A 99 7.95 -0.02 -7.02
N ARG A 100 7.37 -0.67 -8.02
CA ARG A 100 7.97 -1.82 -8.69
C ARG A 100 8.99 -1.35 -9.72
N ASN A 101 10.26 -1.69 -9.51
CA ASN A 101 11.37 -1.34 -10.39
C ASN A 101 11.51 -2.37 -11.53
N CYS A 102 10.49 -2.49 -12.39
CA CYS A 102 10.44 -3.49 -13.46
C CYS A 102 11.62 -3.34 -14.44
N PHE A 103 12.08 -2.12 -14.67
CA PHE A 103 13.24 -1.81 -15.49
C PHE A 103 14.57 -2.41 -14.95
N ALA A 104 14.62 -2.75 -13.67
CA ALA A 104 15.79 -3.36 -13.01
C ALA A 104 15.49 -4.76 -12.46
N CYS A 105 14.33 -5.33 -12.77
CA CYS A 105 13.91 -6.62 -12.26
C CYS A 105 14.44 -7.76 -13.13
N ALA A 106 15.18 -8.69 -12.51
CA ALA A 106 15.70 -9.87 -13.21
C ALA A 106 14.59 -10.79 -13.76
N MET A 107 13.40 -10.76 -13.15
CA MET A 107 12.27 -11.60 -13.53
C MET A 107 11.24 -10.87 -14.41
N THR A 108 11.61 -9.73 -14.99
CA THR A 108 10.64 -8.92 -15.77
C THR A 108 10.05 -9.65 -16.97
N LYS A 109 10.82 -10.58 -17.58
CA LYS A 109 10.37 -11.36 -18.75
C LYS A 109 9.36 -12.45 -18.37
N GLU A 110 9.52 -13.05 -17.20
CA GLU A 110 8.67 -14.13 -16.69
C GLU A 110 7.50 -13.59 -15.84
N CYS A 111 7.46 -12.29 -15.59
CA CYS A 111 6.42 -11.65 -14.79
C CYS A 111 5.06 -11.71 -15.48
N TYR A 112 4.00 -12.02 -14.73
CA TYR A 112 2.63 -12.07 -15.26
C TYR A 112 2.01 -10.70 -15.59
N TRP A 113 2.65 -9.61 -15.16
CA TRP A 113 2.24 -8.26 -15.56
C TRP A 113 2.48 -8.05 -17.05
N ASP A 114 1.49 -7.47 -17.73
CA ASP A 114 1.68 -7.07 -19.12
C ASP A 114 2.61 -5.84 -19.24
N GLU A 115 3.08 -5.56 -20.44
CA GLU A 115 4.04 -4.48 -20.69
C GLU A 115 3.45 -3.08 -20.37
N THR A 116 2.12 -2.91 -20.40
CA THR A 116 1.48 -1.63 -20.08
C THR A 116 1.45 -1.33 -18.59
N ARG A 117 1.49 -2.37 -17.75
CA ARG A 117 1.52 -2.23 -16.29
C ARG A 117 2.94 -2.10 -15.74
N LYS A 118 3.94 -2.61 -16.46
CA LYS A 118 5.32 -2.58 -16.01
C LYS A 118 5.90 -1.17 -16.01
N ASN A 119 6.69 -0.85 -15.00
CA ASN A 119 7.43 0.41 -14.94
C ASN A 119 8.74 0.26 -15.70
N HIS A 120 8.79 0.78 -16.92
CA HIS A 120 9.98 0.71 -17.78
C HIS A 120 11.04 1.74 -17.45
N THR A 121 10.66 2.78 -16.71
CA THR A 121 11.54 3.86 -16.24
C THR A 121 11.14 4.30 -14.83
N LEU A 122 12.05 4.98 -14.15
CA LEU A 122 11.76 5.62 -12.87
C LEU A 122 10.89 6.88 -13.10
N THR A 123 9.72 6.94 -12.48
CA THR A 123 8.80 8.09 -12.59
C THR A 123 8.64 8.89 -11.31
N LEU A 124 8.75 8.25 -10.15
CA LEU A 124 8.68 8.89 -8.83
C LEU A 124 9.76 8.39 -7.88
#